data_2ebd8be98af49df5a27d49f8074e8ce9
#
_entry.id   2ebd8be98af49df5a27d49f8074e8ce9
#
_cell.length_a   1.000
_cell.length_b   1.000
_cell.length_c   1.000
_cell.angle_alpha   90.00
_cell.angle_beta   90.00
_cell.angle_gamma   90.00
#
_symmetry.space_group_name_H-M   'P 1'
#
loop_
_entity.id
_entity.type
_entity.pdbx_description
1 polymer ?
#
loop_
_entity_poly.entity_id
_entity_poly.type
_entity_poly.pdbx_seq_one_letter_code
_entity_poly.pdbx_strand_id
1 'polypeptide(L)'
;MTQGISRVPEDVFVEDGMTVTSGGLTVTAGGVTVTAGTTTLGGSFIRDLVTLTEDTTLTNASHAGRILLMGEVGGDASATFTLPAATGSAAESQFIVSVVNTSNYVIKVADATDTIDGSVTLHQDSAATVASFNTVAASDTITLNGTTTGGVSIGDEITLIDIATNQYMVKGILTASGTEATPFSASVS
;
A
#
# COMPACT_ATOMS: atom_id res chain seq x y z
N MET A 1 25.07 -30.55 27.17
CA MET A 1 24.35 -29.74 28.15
C MET A 1 23.83 -28.53 27.41
N THR A 2 22.52 -28.47 27.15
CA THR A 2 21.89 -27.32 26.53
C THR A 2 21.55 -26.32 27.64
N GLN A 3 22.32 -25.25 27.77
CA GLN A 3 21.91 -24.14 28.64
C GLN A 3 20.81 -23.36 27.96
N GLY A 4 19.57 -23.62 28.34
CA GLY A 4 18.46 -22.76 27.98
C GLY A 4 18.54 -21.45 28.77
N ILE A 5 18.82 -20.34 28.10
CA ILE A 5 18.66 -19.00 28.69
C ILE A 5 17.17 -18.76 28.86
N SER A 6 16.66 -18.93 30.08
CA SER A 6 15.25 -18.94 30.38
C SER A 6 14.63 -17.54 30.55
N ARG A 7 15.41 -16.50 30.83
CA ARG A 7 15.04 -15.08 30.86
C ARG A 7 16.28 -14.20 30.89
N VAL A 8 16.38 -13.25 30.00
CA VAL A 8 17.28 -12.12 30.12
C VAL A 8 16.40 -10.91 30.43
N PRO A 9 16.46 -10.35 31.66
CA PRO A 9 15.61 -9.23 32.06
C PRO A 9 15.97 -7.87 31.46
N GLU A 10 17.11 -7.81 30.75
CA GLU A 10 17.70 -6.60 30.19
C GLU A 10 18.19 -6.86 28.76
N ASP A 11 18.56 -5.82 28.03
CA ASP A 11 19.02 -5.90 26.64
C ASP A 11 20.21 -6.87 26.47
N VAL A 12 20.10 -7.81 25.54
CA VAL A 12 21.23 -8.65 25.15
C VAL A 12 22.08 -7.87 24.16
N PHE A 13 23.24 -7.43 24.61
CA PHE A 13 24.26 -6.81 23.76
C PHE A 13 25.19 -7.92 23.20
N VAL A 14 25.27 -8.04 21.87
CA VAL A 14 26.17 -8.97 21.18
C VAL A 14 27.13 -8.16 20.31
N GLU A 15 28.39 -8.02 20.72
CA GLU A 15 29.36 -7.16 20.02
C GLU A 15 29.84 -7.75 18.68
N ASP A 16 29.97 -9.08 18.60
CA ASP A 16 30.59 -9.76 17.45
C ASP A 16 29.57 -10.48 16.54
N GLY A 17 28.30 -10.28 16.74
CA GLY A 17 27.22 -10.90 15.98
C GLY A 17 26.60 -12.12 16.64
N MET A 18 25.38 -12.43 16.26
CA MET A 18 24.59 -13.53 16.77
C MET A 18 24.28 -14.52 15.64
N THR A 19 24.60 -15.79 15.82
CA THR A 19 24.24 -16.86 14.89
C THR A 19 23.16 -17.75 15.51
N VAL A 20 22.03 -17.88 14.85
CA VAL A 20 20.95 -18.83 15.18
C VAL A 20 21.08 -20.01 14.23
N THR A 21 21.63 -21.14 14.70
CA THR A 21 21.96 -22.31 13.86
C THR A 21 20.75 -23.22 13.61
N SER A 22 19.76 -23.20 14.46
CA SER A 22 18.51 -23.97 14.29
C SER A 22 17.38 -23.36 15.10
N GLY A 23 16.13 -23.62 14.70
CA GLY A 23 14.91 -23.16 15.39
C GLY A 23 14.45 -21.75 15.03
N GLY A 24 15.26 -21.00 14.28
CA GLY A 24 14.90 -19.64 13.85
C GLY A 24 14.91 -18.59 14.96
N LEU A 25 14.70 -17.34 14.58
CA LEU A 25 14.48 -16.18 15.45
C LEU A 25 13.01 -15.79 15.40
N THR A 26 12.33 -15.83 16.56
CA THR A 26 10.96 -15.34 16.68
C THR A 26 10.97 -14.00 17.42
N VAL A 27 10.50 -12.94 16.78
CA VAL A 27 10.32 -11.62 17.38
C VAL A 27 8.81 -11.43 17.58
N THR A 28 8.36 -11.49 18.83
CA THR A 28 6.93 -11.44 19.17
C THR A 28 6.37 -10.02 19.26
N ALA A 29 7.24 -9.03 19.46
CA ALA A 29 6.87 -7.62 19.51
C ALA A 29 8.09 -6.73 19.19
N GLY A 30 7.86 -5.50 18.76
CA GLY A 30 8.90 -4.49 18.53
C GLY A 30 9.61 -4.58 17.17
N GLY A 31 9.46 -5.67 16.43
CA GLY A 31 10.09 -5.84 15.11
C GLY A 31 11.61 -6.01 15.13
N VAL A 32 12.21 -6.02 13.95
CA VAL A 32 13.66 -6.09 13.72
C VAL A 32 14.09 -4.82 12.98
N THR A 33 15.01 -4.05 13.58
CA THR A 33 15.58 -2.86 12.93
C THR A 33 17.01 -3.17 12.54
N VAL A 34 17.33 -3.00 11.26
CA VAL A 34 18.70 -3.09 10.72
C VAL A 34 19.17 -1.67 10.40
N THR A 35 20.06 -1.12 11.21
CA THR A 35 20.52 0.27 11.08
C THR A 35 21.61 0.48 10.04
N ALA A 36 22.33 -0.57 9.67
CA ALA A 36 23.36 -0.53 8.63
C ALA A 36 23.59 -1.93 8.04
N GLY A 37 24.12 -1.99 6.82
CA GLY A 37 24.41 -3.24 6.12
C GLY A 37 23.24 -3.73 5.26
N THR A 38 23.31 -4.99 4.84
CA THR A 38 22.33 -5.63 3.96
C THR A 38 21.59 -6.72 4.71
N THR A 39 20.26 -6.74 4.59
CA THR A 39 19.44 -7.86 5.06
C THR A 39 19.24 -8.86 3.91
N THR A 40 19.74 -10.09 4.05
CA THR A 40 19.50 -11.17 3.09
C THR A 40 18.52 -12.17 3.68
N LEU A 41 17.37 -12.33 3.02
CA LEU A 41 16.37 -13.34 3.36
C LEU A 41 16.53 -14.52 2.41
N GLY A 42 17.06 -15.64 2.89
CA GLY A 42 17.26 -16.86 2.11
C GLY A 42 15.98 -17.70 1.93
N GLY A 43 14.87 -17.28 2.47
CA GLY A 43 13.56 -17.94 2.39
C GLY A 43 12.48 -17.05 1.80
N SER A 44 11.23 -17.50 1.89
CA SER A 44 10.07 -16.73 1.43
C SER A 44 9.81 -15.56 2.37
N PHE A 45 9.52 -14.40 1.79
CA PHE A 45 8.96 -13.26 2.51
C PHE A 45 7.44 -13.21 2.23
N ILE A 46 6.64 -13.34 3.29
CA ILE A 46 5.18 -13.28 3.21
C ILE A 46 4.74 -11.96 3.80
N ARG A 47 3.99 -11.16 3.00
CA ARG A 47 3.38 -9.91 3.47
C ARG A 47 2.01 -10.21 4.06
N ASP A 48 1.65 -9.49 5.11
CA ASP A 48 0.30 -9.56 5.68
C ASP A 48 -0.73 -8.94 4.73
N LEU A 49 -1.96 -9.42 4.85
CA LEU A 49 -3.14 -8.83 4.22
C LEU A 49 -3.88 -7.96 5.25
N VAL A 50 -4.28 -6.77 4.84
CA VAL A 50 -5.15 -5.89 5.63
C VAL A 50 -6.38 -5.57 4.79
N THR A 51 -7.56 -5.95 5.25
CA THR A 51 -8.82 -5.62 4.57
C THR A 51 -9.35 -4.28 5.06
N LEU A 52 -9.56 -3.36 4.13
CA LEU A 52 -10.10 -2.03 4.37
C LEU A 52 -11.59 -2.06 3.97
N THR A 53 -12.49 -2.02 4.95
CA THR A 53 -13.93 -2.17 4.77
C THR A 53 -14.72 -0.87 4.89
N GLU A 54 -14.05 0.21 5.32
CA GLU A 54 -14.65 1.53 5.59
C GLU A 54 -13.59 2.63 5.47
N ASP A 55 -13.97 3.87 5.64
CA ASP A 55 -13.05 5.00 5.67
C ASP A 55 -11.91 4.75 6.66
N THR A 56 -10.68 4.81 6.18
CA THR A 56 -9.50 4.45 6.96
C THR A 56 -8.38 5.47 6.78
N THR A 57 -7.88 6.02 7.88
CA THR A 57 -6.60 6.74 7.88
C THR A 57 -5.47 5.74 8.07
N LEU A 58 -4.61 5.63 7.06
CA LEU A 58 -3.49 4.69 7.04
C LEU A 58 -2.33 5.20 7.88
N THR A 59 -1.55 4.27 8.41
CA THR A 59 -0.29 4.55 9.13
C THR A 59 0.81 3.64 8.60
N ASN A 60 2.05 4.10 8.57
CA ASN A 60 3.18 3.26 8.15
C ASN A 60 3.32 2.02 9.05
N ALA A 61 3.09 2.16 10.36
CA ALA A 61 3.23 1.06 11.32
C ALA A 61 2.26 -0.11 11.06
N SER A 62 1.04 0.18 10.60
CA SER A 62 -0.02 -0.83 10.43
C SER A 62 -0.29 -1.23 8.98
N HIS A 63 0.17 -0.43 8.01
CA HIS A 63 -0.26 -0.60 6.62
C HIS A 63 0.90 -0.68 5.62
N ALA A 64 2.05 0.00 5.87
CA ALA A 64 3.16 -0.02 4.94
C ALA A 64 3.77 -1.42 4.76
N GLY A 65 4.14 -1.76 3.53
CA GLY A 65 4.70 -3.05 3.15
C GLY A 65 3.70 -4.21 3.17
N ARG A 66 2.44 -3.96 3.48
CA ARG A 66 1.35 -4.96 3.45
C ARG A 66 0.56 -4.85 2.15
N ILE A 67 -0.28 -5.85 1.90
CA ILE A 67 -1.28 -5.81 0.83
C ILE A 67 -2.58 -5.30 1.42
N LEU A 68 -3.10 -4.19 0.90
CA LEU A 68 -4.31 -3.53 1.36
C LEU A 68 -5.47 -3.93 0.45
N LEU A 69 -6.37 -4.76 0.94
CA LEU A 69 -7.54 -5.20 0.19
C LEU A 69 -8.65 -4.15 0.34
N MET A 70 -9.05 -3.53 -0.75
CA MET A 70 -10.22 -2.66 -0.81
C MET A 70 -11.47 -3.55 -0.85
N GLY A 71 -12.12 -3.69 0.31
CA GLY A 71 -13.17 -4.66 0.57
C GLY A 71 -14.36 -4.06 1.30
N GLU A 72 -14.85 -2.88 0.86
CA GLU A 72 -16.04 -2.27 1.44
C GLU A 72 -17.20 -3.26 1.46
N VAL A 73 -17.88 -3.34 2.60
CA VAL A 73 -18.93 -4.34 2.84
C VAL A 73 -20.17 -4.00 2.02
N GLY A 74 -20.51 -4.93 1.11
CA GLY A 74 -21.64 -4.75 0.19
C GLY A 74 -21.27 -4.09 -1.14
N GLY A 75 -20.16 -3.37 -1.23
CA GLY A 75 -19.68 -2.73 -2.46
C GLY A 75 -20.59 -1.60 -2.96
N ASP A 76 -21.36 -0.96 -2.07
CA ASP A 76 -22.36 0.04 -2.42
C ASP A 76 -22.20 1.40 -1.70
N ALA A 77 -21.25 1.51 -0.75
CA ALA A 77 -20.85 2.76 -0.12
C ALA A 77 -19.46 3.20 -0.54
N SER A 78 -19.20 4.50 -0.57
CA SER A 78 -17.85 5.03 -0.79
C SER A 78 -16.96 4.69 0.39
N ALA A 79 -15.71 4.30 0.10
CA ALA A 79 -14.67 4.11 1.11
C ALA A 79 -13.43 4.95 0.78
N THR A 80 -12.98 5.75 1.75
CA THR A 80 -11.86 6.69 1.60
C THR A 80 -10.66 6.21 2.41
N PHE A 81 -9.52 6.05 1.74
CA PHE A 81 -8.25 5.65 2.33
C PHE A 81 -7.29 6.85 2.31
N THR A 82 -7.06 7.44 3.48
CA THR A 82 -6.15 8.58 3.61
C THR A 82 -4.73 8.08 3.89
N LEU A 83 -3.79 8.41 3.00
CA LEU A 83 -2.37 8.06 3.14
C LEU A 83 -1.75 8.79 4.34
N PRO A 84 -0.66 8.27 4.93
CA PRO A 84 0.18 9.06 5.85
C PRO A 84 0.74 10.30 5.16
N ALA A 85 1.29 11.26 5.90
CA ALA A 85 2.05 12.36 5.30
C ALA A 85 3.30 11.83 4.58
N ALA A 86 3.60 12.35 3.39
CA ALA A 86 4.76 11.95 2.60
C ALA A 86 6.05 12.54 3.18
N THR A 87 7.00 11.69 3.54
CA THR A 87 8.25 12.04 4.21
C THR A 87 9.51 11.56 3.51
N GLY A 88 9.36 10.79 2.41
CA GLY A 88 10.46 10.10 1.75
C GLY A 88 10.90 8.83 2.47
N SER A 89 9.99 8.17 3.18
CA SER A 89 10.28 6.97 3.97
C SER A 89 10.47 5.70 3.15
N ALA A 90 10.21 5.73 1.84
CA ALA A 90 10.10 4.58 0.95
C ALA A 90 9.00 3.57 1.36
N ALA A 91 8.05 3.99 2.20
CA ALA A 91 6.90 3.18 2.57
C ALA A 91 6.05 2.88 1.33
N GLU A 92 5.76 1.60 1.10
CA GLU A 92 4.92 1.14 0.01
C GLU A 92 3.53 0.79 0.53
N SER A 93 2.50 1.26 -0.18
CA SER A 93 1.11 0.90 0.01
C SER A 93 0.58 0.28 -1.29
N GLN A 94 0.27 -1.01 -1.27
CA GLN A 94 -0.28 -1.74 -2.41
C GLN A 94 -1.76 -2.03 -2.16
N PHE A 95 -2.63 -1.38 -2.93
CA PHE A 95 -4.07 -1.55 -2.87
C PHE A 95 -4.54 -2.52 -3.95
N ILE A 96 -5.42 -3.44 -3.58
CA ILE A 96 -6.04 -4.41 -4.50
C ILE A 96 -7.55 -4.37 -4.28
N VAL A 97 -8.31 -4.26 -5.35
CA VAL A 97 -9.78 -4.41 -5.29
C VAL A 97 -10.11 -5.86 -4.96
N SER A 98 -10.69 -6.10 -3.80
CA SER A 98 -11.17 -7.42 -3.38
C SER A 98 -12.69 -7.53 -3.41
N VAL A 99 -13.39 -6.40 -3.36
CA VAL A 99 -14.83 -6.28 -3.61
C VAL A 99 -15.05 -5.17 -4.63
N VAL A 100 -15.78 -5.44 -5.69
CA VAL A 100 -16.15 -4.42 -6.68
C VAL A 100 -17.09 -3.44 -6.03
N ASN A 101 -16.76 -2.15 -6.09
CA ASN A 101 -17.54 -1.09 -5.46
C ASN A 101 -18.21 -0.24 -6.53
N THR A 102 -19.54 -0.18 -6.50
CA THR A 102 -20.36 0.60 -7.44
C THR A 102 -20.51 2.08 -7.04
N SER A 103 -19.99 2.45 -5.85
CA SER A 103 -19.84 3.84 -5.44
C SER A 103 -18.45 4.35 -5.74
N ASN A 104 -17.56 4.46 -4.76
CA ASN A 104 -16.17 4.86 -5.00
C ASN A 104 -15.22 4.22 -3.99
N TYR A 105 -14.03 3.80 -4.46
CA TYR A 105 -12.84 3.74 -3.63
C TYR A 105 -12.03 5.01 -3.88
N VAL A 106 -11.74 5.75 -2.82
CA VAL A 106 -10.96 6.98 -2.89
C VAL A 106 -9.67 6.80 -2.12
N ILE A 107 -8.53 6.94 -2.78
CA ILE A 107 -7.21 7.00 -2.15
C ILE A 107 -6.75 8.44 -2.24
N LYS A 108 -6.45 9.08 -1.11
CA LYS A 108 -6.02 10.48 -1.08
C LYS A 108 -4.86 10.70 -0.13
N VAL A 109 -4.12 11.75 -0.37
CA VAL A 109 -3.04 12.21 0.52
C VAL A 109 -3.57 12.78 1.83
N ALA A 110 -2.68 12.98 2.82
CA ALA A 110 -3.03 13.46 4.15
C ALA A 110 -3.47 14.94 4.15
N ASP A 111 -2.83 15.77 3.35
CA ASP A 111 -3.08 17.20 3.27
C ASP A 111 -2.75 17.77 1.87
N ALA A 112 -3.09 19.02 1.63
CA ALA A 112 -2.95 19.69 0.33
C ALA A 112 -1.49 19.98 -0.09
N THR A 113 -0.50 19.70 0.74
CA THR A 113 0.92 19.87 0.38
C THR A 113 1.50 18.63 -0.26
N ASP A 114 0.92 17.47 0.02
CA ASP A 114 1.31 16.21 -0.57
C ASP A 114 0.76 16.05 -1.99
N THR A 115 1.53 15.47 -2.88
CA THR A 115 1.15 15.19 -4.28
C THR A 115 1.38 13.74 -4.65
N ILE A 116 0.70 13.32 -5.72
CA ILE A 116 0.86 12.00 -6.32
C ILE A 116 1.36 12.16 -7.75
N ASP A 117 2.51 11.57 -8.07
CA ASP A 117 3.13 11.60 -9.40
C ASP A 117 3.27 10.21 -9.99
N GLY A 118 2.94 10.06 -11.26
CA GLY A 118 3.07 8.79 -11.98
C GLY A 118 1.94 8.53 -12.96
N SER A 119 1.65 7.25 -13.19
CA SER A 119 0.64 6.85 -14.15
C SER A 119 -0.06 5.55 -13.78
N VAL A 120 -1.26 5.37 -14.32
CA VAL A 120 -1.99 4.10 -14.31
C VAL A 120 -2.43 3.72 -15.71
N THR A 121 -2.57 2.42 -15.94
CA THR A 121 -3.11 1.85 -17.17
C THR A 121 -4.49 1.27 -16.89
N LEU A 122 -5.48 1.67 -17.69
CA LEU A 122 -6.82 1.14 -17.66
C LEU A 122 -7.08 0.24 -18.87
N HIS A 123 -7.57 -0.95 -18.58
CA HIS A 123 -8.04 -1.91 -19.58
C HIS A 123 -9.56 -1.83 -19.65
N GLN A 124 -10.13 -1.84 -20.83
CA GLN A 124 -11.59 -1.94 -20.98
C GLN A 124 -12.04 -3.39 -20.79
N ASP A 125 -13.10 -3.60 -19.99
CA ASP A 125 -13.63 -4.92 -19.66
C ASP A 125 -14.26 -5.66 -20.84
N SER A 126 -14.75 -4.94 -21.84
CA SER A 126 -15.52 -5.47 -22.98
C SER A 126 -14.81 -5.32 -24.34
N ALA A 127 -13.60 -4.72 -24.38
CA ALA A 127 -12.84 -4.52 -25.61
C ALA A 127 -11.33 -4.61 -25.35
N ALA A 128 -10.55 -4.86 -26.42
CA ALA A 128 -9.09 -4.85 -26.35
C ALA A 128 -8.51 -3.41 -26.38
N THR A 129 -9.13 -2.50 -25.62
CA THR A 129 -8.72 -1.10 -25.53
C THR A 129 -7.94 -0.88 -24.24
N VAL A 130 -6.87 -0.09 -24.33
CA VAL A 130 -6.01 0.27 -23.21
C VAL A 130 -5.77 1.78 -23.27
N ALA A 131 -6.05 2.45 -22.16
CA ALA A 131 -5.73 3.86 -21.97
C ALA A 131 -4.73 4.02 -20.83
N SER A 132 -3.83 4.98 -20.95
CA SER A 132 -2.88 5.33 -19.89
C SER A 132 -3.12 6.77 -19.46
N PHE A 133 -3.22 6.98 -18.15
CA PHE A 133 -3.45 8.29 -17.57
C PHE A 133 -2.29 8.68 -16.68
N ASN A 134 -1.75 9.87 -16.91
CA ASN A 134 -0.72 10.47 -16.08
C ASN A 134 -1.37 11.41 -15.06
N THR A 135 -0.73 11.55 -13.92
CA THR A 135 -1.02 12.62 -12.96
C THR A 135 -0.67 13.98 -13.55
N VAL A 136 -1.21 15.04 -12.96
CA VAL A 136 -0.80 16.43 -13.17
C VAL A 136 -0.25 16.99 -11.86
N ALA A 137 0.44 18.12 -11.91
CA ALA A 137 1.21 18.67 -10.79
C ALA A 137 0.45 18.84 -9.45
N ALA A 138 -0.88 18.93 -9.51
CA ALA A 138 -1.73 19.06 -8.32
C ALA A 138 -2.53 17.78 -8.01
N SER A 139 -2.19 16.65 -8.63
CA SER A 139 -2.88 15.39 -8.33
C SER A 139 -2.59 14.95 -6.90
N ASP A 140 -3.64 14.75 -6.12
CA ASP A 140 -3.59 14.38 -4.71
C ASP A 140 -4.60 13.26 -4.35
N THR A 141 -5.45 12.90 -5.29
CA THR A 141 -6.55 11.96 -5.10
C THR A 141 -6.67 11.02 -6.29
N ILE A 142 -6.94 9.75 -5.98
CA ILE A 142 -7.26 8.70 -6.94
C ILE A 142 -8.66 8.19 -6.63
N THR A 143 -9.56 8.20 -7.61
CA THR A 143 -10.93 7.72 -7.44
C THR A 143 -11.21 6.57 -8.41
N LEU A 144 -11.52 5.40 -7.86
CA LEU A 144 -12.04 4.26 -8.61
C LEU A 144 -13.56 4.22 -8.44
N ASN A 145 -14.28 4.56 -9.51
CA ASN A 145 -15.74 4.72 -9.46
C ASN A 145 -16.52 3.46 -9.82
N GLY A 146 -15.84 2.31 -9.91
CA GLY A 146 -16.47 1.05 -10.32
C GLY A 146 -16.97 1.03 -11.77
N THR A 147 -16.59 2.02 -12.58
CA THR A 147 -16.94 2.14 -13.99
C THR A 147 -15.75 2.70 -14.80
N THR A 148 -15.76 3.97 -15.17
CA THR A 148 -14.83 4.56 -16.13
C THR A 148 -13.43 4.85 -15.60
N THR A 149 -13.26 4.96 -14.27
CA THR A 149 -11.97 5.29 -13.65
C THR A 149 -11.31 4.09 -12.96
N GLY A 150 -11.80 2.88 -13.20
CA GLY A 150 -11.28 1.64 -12.62
C GLY A 150 -12.11 1.08 -11.48
N GLY A 151 -11.66 -0.05 -10.93
CA GLY A 151 -12.35 -0.73 -9.84
C GLY A 151 -13.47 -1.67 -10.30
N VAL A 152 -13.56 -1.95 -11.60
CA VAL A 152 -14.58 -2.85 -12.17
C VAL A 152 -14.26 -4.32 -11.89
N SER A 153 -13.00 -4.66 -11.72
CA SER A 153 -12.58 -6.04 -11.55
C SER A 153 -11.88 -6.29 -10.22
N ILE A 154 -12.19 -7.43 -9.60
CA ILE A 154 -11.37 -7.97 -8.52
C ILE A 154 -9.95 -8.18 -9.05
N GLY A 155 -8.95 -7.71 -8.31
CA GLY A 155 -7.55 -7.75 -8.71
C GLY A 155 -7.03 -6.47 -9.36
N ASP A 156 -7.88 -5.46 -9.62
CA ASP A 156 -7.39 -4.13 -9.97
C ASP A 156 -6.44 -3.62 -8.88
N GLU A 157 -5.28 -3.10 -9.30
CA GLU A 157 -4.16 -2.81 -8.40
C GLU A 157 -3.65 -1.38 -8.56
N ILE A 158 -3.36 -0.74 -7.42
CA ILE A 158 -2.62 0.52 -7.33
C ILE A 158 -1.52 0.37 -6.28
N THR A 159 -0.29 0.74 -6.65
CA THR A 159 0.83 0.84 -5.72
C THR A 159 1.25 2.30 -5.59
N LEU A 160 1.36 2.76 -4.33
CA LEU A 160 1.94 4.07 -3.99
C LEU A 160 3.20 3.87 -3.16
N ILE A 161 4.22 4.70 -3.42
CA ILE A 161 5.49 4.71 -2.66
C ILE A 161 5.77 6.15 -2.23
N ASP A 162 6.02 6.34 -0.94
CA ASP A 162 6.49 7.60 -0.37
C ASP A 162 7.95 7.85 -0.79
N ILE A 163 8.17 8.67 -1.83
CA ILE A 163 9.49 8.84 -2.46
C ILE A 163 10.26 10.08 -1.99
N ALA A 164 9.56 11.08 -1.48
CA ALA A 164 10.16 12.32 -0.98
C ALA A 164 9.18 13.04 -0.04
N THR A 165 9.66 14.06 0.64
CA THR A 165 8.77 14.97 1.38
C THR A 165 7.72 15.55 0.43
N ASN A 166 6.47 15.45 0.79
CA ASN A 166 5.29 15.88 0.05
C ASN A 166 5.08 15.19 -1.31
N GLN A 167 5.67 13.98 -1.53
CA GLN A 167 5.56 13.33 -2.84
C GLN A 167 5.42 11.81 -2.74
N TYR A 168 4.33 11.31 -3.31
CA TYR A 168 4.11 9.90 -3.60
C TYR A 168 4.33 9.60 -5.08
N MET A 169 4.95 8.46 -5.39
CA MET A 169 4.94 7.87 -6.73
C MET A 169 3.79 6.87 -6.82
N VAL A 170 3.03 6.90 -7.92
CA VAL A 170 1.95 5.95 -8.21
C VAL A 170 2.23 5.14 -9.47
N LYS A 171 1.83 3.89 -9.46
CA LYS A 171 1.65 3.00 -10.61
C LYS A 171 0.43 2.11 -10.38
N GLY A 172 -0.23 1.66 -11.45
CA GLY A 172 -1.37 0.76 -11.32
C GLY A 172 -1.86 0.19 -12.62
N ILE A 173 -2.60 -0.90 -12.50
CA ILE A 173 -3.31 -1.56 -13.60
C ILE A 173 -4.75 -1.73 -13.13
N LEU A 174 -5.67 -1.17 -13.88
CA LEU A 174 -7.08 -1.09 -13.53
C LEU A 174 -7.94 -1.58 -14.70
N THR A 175 -9.16 -2.00 -14.39
CA THR A 175 -10.19 -2.34 -15.37
C THR A 175 -11.31 -1.30 -15.31
N ALA A 176 -11.70 -0.78 -16.47
CA ALA A 176 -12.81 0.15 -16.62
C ALA A 176 -13.91 -0.44 -17.50
N SER A 177 -15.13 0.02 -17.33
CA SER A 177 -16.25 -0.24 -18.23
C SER A 177 -16.65 1.05 -18.95
N GLY A 178 -17.00 0.93 -20.24
CA GLY A 178 -17.31 2.11 -21.08
C GLY A 178 -16.07 2.87 -21.49
N THR A 179 -16.17 4.19 -21.66
CA THR A 179 -15.02 5.02 -22.06
C THR A 179 -14.16 5.33 -20.84
N GLU A 180 -12.89 4.97 -20.91
CA GLU A 180 -11.93 5.18 -19.83
C GLU A 180 -11.74 6.68 -19.54
N ALA A 181 -11.66 7.00 -18.26
CA ALA A 181 -11.43 8.36 -17.76
C ALA A 181 -10.30 8.37 -16.73
N THR A 182 -9.65 9.53 -16.55
CA THR A 182 -8.59 9.66 -15.56
C THR A 182 -9.13 9.43 -14.15
N PRO A 183 -8.49 8.58 -13.34
CA PRO A 183 -8.82 8.44 -11.92
C PRO A 183 -8.25 9.57 -11.05
N PHE A 184 -7.37 10.41 -11.59
CA PHE A 184 -6.63 11.43 -10.84
C PHE A 184 -7.39 12.75 -10.75
N SER A 185 -7.36 13.38 -9.58
CA SER A 185 -7.92 14.70 -9.32
C SER A 185 -7.12 15.45 -8.25
N ALA A 186 -7.40 16.75 -8.09
CA ALA A 186 -6.96 17.60 -7.01
C ALA A 186 -8.20 17.90 -6.13
N SER A 187 -8.36 17.17 -5.03
CA SER A 187 -9.56 17.22 -4.19
C SER A 187 -9.27 17.43 -2.70
N VAL A 188 -8.00 17.41 -2.31
CA VAL A 188 -7.55 17.71 -0.94
C VAL A 188 -7.25 19.20 -0.86
N SER A 189 -7.83 19.91 0.13
CA SER A 189 -7.71 21.36 0.34
C SER A 189 -7.31 21.70 1.78
#